data_8658ecb1bd544591aa681b55a4a6f79a
#
_entry.id   8658ecb1bd544591aa681b55a4a6f79a
#
_cell.length_a   1.000
_cell.length_b   1.000
_cell.length_c   1.000
_cell.angle_alpha   90.00
_cell.angle_beta   90.00
_cell.angle_gamma   90.00
#
_symmetry.space_group_name_H-M   'P 1'
#
loop_
_entity.id
_entity.type
_entity.pdbx_description
1 polymer ?
#
loop_
_entity_poly.entity_id
_entity_poly.type
_entity_poly.pdbx_seq_one_letter_code
_entity_poly.pdbx_strand_id
1 'polypeptide(L)'
;LSASKARESFARAAKEYVFRGDSTQAIRLLDMGLEKLPPQQIRYTDANTLPFIEGYYMAGAPDKGDGLLMSYARNLMQYIDYYLDFQGIQGDMVTQTLIDKMQSLDRLYYLAAYMGRQDVLAQLNDYYRTLGIYENELIHPDLSTPSDSVQIPE
;
A
#
# COMPACT_ATOMS: atom_id res chain seq x y z
N LEU A 1 -19.96 0.75 -15.97
CA LEU A 1 -18.98 1.02 -14.90
C LEU A 1 -17.98 -0.11 -14.90
N SER A 2 -16.65 0.16 -14.97
CA SER A 2 -15.68 -0.92 -14.84
C SER A 2 -15.68 -1.45 -13.40
N ALA A 3 -15.35 -2.73 -13.22
CA ALA A 3 -15.30 -3.35 -11.89
C ALA A 3 -14.31 -2.64 -10.96
N SER A 4 -13.20 -2.10 -11.49
CA SER A 4 -12.25 -1.29 -10.74
C SER A 4 -12.91 -0.02 -10.19
N LYS A 5 -13.66 0.72 -11.04
CA LYS A 5 -14.41 1.91 -10.59
C LYS A 5 -15.51 1.57 -9.58
N ALA A 6 -16.14 0.42 -9.70
CA ALA A 6 -17.09 -0.03 -8.72
C ALA A 6 -16.42 -0.25 -7.36
N ARG A 7 -15.23 -0.88 -7.33
CA ARG A 7 -14.45 -1.05 -6.10
C ARG A 7 -14.09 0.30 -5.47
N GLU A 8 -13.59 1.25 -6.26
CA GLU A 8 -13.29 2.61 -5.78
C GLU A 8 -14.52 3.31 -5.16
N SER A 9 -15.71 3.06 -5.71
CA SER A 9 -16.96 3.62 -5.19
C SER A 9 -17.31 3.06 -3.79
N PHE A 10 -17.05 1.78 -3.52
CA PHE A 10 -17.21 1.21 -2.18
C PHE A 10 -16.28 1.89 -1.17
N ALA A 11 -15.01 2.05 -1.51
CA ALA A 11 -14.03 2.71 -0.63
C ALA A 11 -14.41 4.16 -0.33
N ARG A 12 -14.87 4.90 -1.35
CA ARG A 12 -15.33 6.28 -1.18
C ARG A 12 -16.56 6.36 -0.28
N ALA A 13 -17.55 5.49 -0.48
CA ALA A 13 -18.73 5.44 0.37
C ALA A 13 -18.37 5.07 1.82
N ALA A 14 -17.45 4.12 2.02
CA ALA A 14 -16.97 3.78 3.36
C ALA A 14 -16.30 4.97 4.06
N LYS A 15 -15.52 5.75 3.34
CA LYS A 15 -14.87 6.96 3.87
C LYS A 15 -15.88 7.98 4.38
N GLU A 16 -17.01 8.16 3.68
CA GLU A 16 -18.10 9.03 4.15
C GLU A 16 -18.69 8.56 5.48
N TYR A 17 -18.84 7.25 5.69
CA TYR A 17 -19.29 6.72 6.98
C TYR A 17 -18.27 6.93 8.09
N VAL A 18 -16.97 6.80 7.80
CA VAL A 18 -15.91 7.14 8.78
C VAL A 18 -16.03 8.60 9.22
N PHE A 19 -16.19 9.53 8.28
CA PHE A 19 -16.35 10.96 8.62
C PHE A 19 -17.61 11.27 9.44
N ARG A 20 -18.65 10.45 9.30
CA ARG A 20 -19.87 10.56 10.11
C ARG A 20 -19.77 9.85 11.47
N GLY A 21 -18.62 9.22 11.77
CA GLY A 21 -18.41 8.46 12.99
C GLY A 21 -19.01 7.05 13.00
N ASP A 22 -19.49 6.56 11.86
CA ASP A 22 -20.06 5.22 11.72
C ASP A 22 -19.05 4.22 11.17
N SER A 23 -18.07 3.87 11.99
CA SER A 23 -17.02 2.91 11.65
C SER A 23 -17.58 1.53 11.31
N THR A 24 -18.66 1.12 11.94
CA THR A 24 -19.28 -0.19 11.70
C THR A 24 -19.81 -0.32 10.27
N GLN A 25 -20.52 0.69 9.78
CA GLN A 25 -21.02 0.69 8.40
C GLN A 25 -19.87 0.87 7.40
N ALA A 26 -18.84 1.65 7.74
CA ALA A 26 -17.65 1.78 6.92
C ALA A 26 -16.97 0.42 6.69
N ILE A 27 -16.68 -0.32 7.75
CA ILE A 27 -16.09 -1.67 7.68
C ILE A 27 -16.97 -2.62 6.86
N ARG A 28 -18.29 -2.62 7.12
CA ARG A 28 -19.22 -3.45 6.37
C ARG A 28 -19.21 -3.19 4.87
N LEU A 29 -19.12 -1.92 4.46
CA LEU A 29 -19.03 -1.54 3.04
C LEU A 29 -17.72 -1.99 2.41
N LEU A 30 -16.60 -1.87 3.13
CA LEU A 30 -15.30 -2.35 2.65
C LEU A 30 -15.32 -3.87 2.49
N ASP A 31 -15.81 -4.60 3.48
CA ASP A 31 -15.94 -6.06 3.41
C ASP A 31 -16.80 -6.48 2.21
N MET A 32 -17.96 -5.83 2.03
CA MET A 32 -18.86 -6.10 0.90
C MET A 32 -18.17 -5.80 -0.46
N GLY A 33 -17.41 -4.72 -0.55
CA GLY A 33 -16.69 -4.36 -1.76
C GLY A 33 -15.66 -5.41 -2.17
N LEU A 34 -14.92 -5.96 -1.21
CA LEU A 34 -13.94 -7.03 -1.45
C LEU A 34 -14.61 -8.37 -1.74
N GLU A 35 -15.72 -8.69 -1.07
CA GLU A 35 -16.48 -9.92 -1.31
C GLU A 35 -17.09 -9.96 -2.71
N LYS A 36 -17.72 -8.86 -3.13
CA LYS A 36 -18.41 -8.79 -4.44
C LYS A 36 -17.43 -8.59 -5.62
N LEU A 37 -16.30 -8.00 -5.34
CA LEU A 37 -15.27 -7.66 -6.33
C LEU A 37 -13.91 -8.18 -5.84
N PRO A 38 -13.74 -9.51 -5.74
CA PRO A 38 -12.57 -10.08 -5.10
C PRO A 38 -11.30 -9.88 -5.95
N PRO A 39 -10.12 -9.91 -5.31
CA PRO A 39 -8.83 -9.74 -5.98
C PRO A 39 -8.56 -10.74 -7.12
N GLN A 40 -9.15 -11.92 -7.06
CA GLN A 40 -9.04 -12.95 -8.09
C GLN A 40 -9.71 -12.51 -9.41
N GLN A 41 -10.72 -11.66 -9.34
CA GLN A 41 -11.42 -11.11 -10.51
C GLN A 41 -10.91 -9.74 -10.92
N ILE A 42 -10.41 -8.97 -9.96
CA ILE A 42 -9.94 -7.60 -10.17
C ILE A 42 -8.54 -7.49 -9.62
N ARG A 43 -7.56 -7.33 -10.52
CA ARG A 43 -6.16 -7.16 -10.13
C ARG A 43 -6.00 -5.99 -9.15
N TYR A 44 -5.10 -6.16 -8.19
CA TYR A 44 -4.68 -5.08 -7.33
C TYR A 44 -4.04 -3.95 -8.14
N THR A 45 -4.45 -2.73 -7.87
CA THR A 45 -3.81 -1.49 -8.31
C THR A 45 -3.85 -0.50 -7.16
N ASP A 46 -2.99 0.50 -7.19
CA ASP A 46 -3.02 1.57 -6.18
C ASP A 46 -4.41 2.21 -6.10
N ALA A 47 -5.00 2.54 -7.26
CA ALA A 47 -6.29 3.21 -7.33
C ALA A 47 -7.45 2.42 -6.70
N ASN A 48 -7.44 1.09 -6.82
CA ASN A 48 -8.55 0.25 -6.34
C ASN A 48 -8.27 -0.47 -5.02
N THR A 49 -7.06 -0.36 -4.46
CA THR A 49 -6.65 -1.11 -3.26
C THR A 49 -6.24 -0.20 -2.11
N LEU A 50 -5.42 0.83 -2.37
CA LEU A 50 -5.01 1.76 -1.30
C LEU A 50 -6.20 2.40 -0.57
N PRO A 51 -7.27 2.87 -1.24
CA PRO A 51 -8.41 3.45 -0.54
C PRO A 51 -9.13 2.48 0.41
N PHE A 52 -9.08 1.16 0.14
CA PHE A 52 -9.61 0.15 1.05
C PHE A 52 -8.73 -0.04 2.28
N ILE A 53 -7.41 -0.11 2.08
CA ILE A 53 -6.44 -0.23 3.17
C ILE A 53 -6.57 0.98 4.10
N GLU A 54 -6.55 2.19 3.55
CA GLU A 54 -6.76 3.43 4.28
C GLU A 54 -8.12 3.44 5.00
N GLY A 55 -9.17 3.00 4.30
CA GLY A 55 -10.52 2.93 4.85
C GLY A 55 -10.61 2.03 6.08
N TYR A 56 -9.96 0.86 6.06
CA TYR A 56 -9.90 -0.02 7.24
C TYR A 56 -9.14 0.63 8.40
N TYR A 57 -8.00 1.26 8.14
CA TYR A 57 -7.25 1.95 9.20
C TYR A 57 -8.06 3.09 9.81
N MET A 58 -8.69 3.92 8.98
CA MET A 58 -9.52 5.04 9.43
C MET A 58 -10.77 4.57 10.18
N ALA A 59 -11.33 3.43 9.82
CA ALA A 59 -12.48 2.83 10.50
C ALA A 59 -12.12 2.09 11.80
N GLY A 60 -10.82 2.02 12.16
CA GLY A 60 -10.37 1.34 13.37
C GLY A 60 -10.32 -0.20 13.24
N ALA A 61 -10.14 -0.72 12.01
CA ALA A 61 -9.95 -2.13 11.72
C ALA A 61 -8.53 -2.42 11.20
N PRO A 62 -7.47 -2.16 12.00
CA PRO A 62 -6.09 -2.21 11.52
C PRO A 62 -5.68 -3.61 11.04
N ASP A 63 -6.16 -4.68 11.66
CA ASP A 63 -5.81 -6.05 11.24
C ASP A 63 -6.34 -6.37 9.83
N LYS A 64 -7.52 -5.86 9.46
CA LYS A 64 -8.04 -5.97 8.10
C LYS A 64 -7.24 -5.14 7.12
N GLY A 65 -6.82 -3.95 7.52
CA GLY A 65 -5.93 -3.08 6.76
C GLY A 65 -4.58 -3.77 6.49
N ASP A 66 -3.95 -4.33 7.51
CA ASP A 66 -2.69 -5.07 7.41
C ASP A 66 -2.83 -6.28 6.49
N GLY A 67 -3.90 -7.05 6.64
CA GLY A 67 -4.17 -8.23 5.81
C GLY A 67 -4.27 -7.89 4.33
N LEU A 68 -4.99 -6.83 3.98
CA LEU A 68 -5.14 -6.37 2.61
C LEU A 68 -3.83 -5.76 2.07
N LEU A 69 -3.15 -4.95 2.88
CA LEU A 69 -1.85 -4.37 2.55
C LEU A 69 -0.84 -5.46 2.21
N MET A 70 -0.68 -6.46 3.08
CA MET A 70 0.25 -7.55 2.85
C MET A 70 -0.14 -8.45 1.67
N SER A 71 -1.43 -8.61 1.39
CA SER A 71 -1.89 -9.33 0.19
C SER A 71 -1.48 -8.59 -1.08
N TYR A 72 -1.63 -7.28 -1.11
CA TYR A 72 -1.18 -6.46 -2.23
C TYR A 72 0.35 -6.42 -2.33
N ALA A 73 1.05 -6.24 -1.21
CA ALA A 73 2.50 -6.24 -1.17
C ALA A 73 3.08 -7.55 -1.72
N ARG A 74 2.57 -8.70 -1.29
CA ARG A 74 3.01 -10.01 -1.82
C ARG A 74 2.78 -10.14 -3.32
N ASN A 75 1.68 -9.62 -3.83
CA ASN A 75 1.42 -9.57 -5.27
C ASN A 75 2.47 -8.73 -6.00
N LEU A 76 2.82 -7.56 -5.47
CA LEU A 76 3.88 -6.71 -6.02
C LEU A 76 5.25 -7.39 -5.96
N MET A 77 5.59 -8.01 -4.83
CA MET A 77 6.86 -8.73 -4.65
C MET A 77 7.01 -9.86 -5.68
N GLN A 78 5.96 -10.63 -5.95
CA GLN A 78 5.98 -11.67 -6.99
C GLN A 78 6.26 -11.11 -8.38
N TYR A 79 5.68 -9.95 -8.72
CA TYR A 79 5.98 -9.27 -9.98
C TYR A 79 7.41 -8.75 -10.03
N ILE A 80 7.90 -8.16 -8.95
CA ILE A 80 9.26 -7.62 -8.87
C ILE A 80 10.27 -8.77 -9.04
N ASP A 81 10.10 -9.86 -8.30
CA ASP A 81 10.98 -11.04 -8.39
C ASP A 81 10.98 -11.60 -9.82
N TYR A 82 9.80 -11.74 -10.44
CA TYR A 82 9.67 -12.19 -11.81
C TYR A 82 10.44 -11.31 -12.82
N TYR A 83 10.30 -9.98 -12.71
CA TYR A 83 11.00 -9.06 -13.60
C TYR A 83 12.51 -8.99 -13.35
N LEU A 84 12.95 -9.18 -12.10
CA LEU A 84 14.38 -9.25 -11.78
C LEU A 84 15.05 -10.49 -12.35
N ASP A 85 14.35 -11.63 -12.35
CA ASP A 85 14.83 -12.88 -12.96
C ASP A 85 14.97 -12.76 -14.48
N PHE A 86 14.20 -11.87 -15.11
CA PHE A 86 14.22 -11.62 -16.56
C PHE A 86 15.30 -10.62 -17.02
N GLN A 87 16.37 -10.39 -16.26
CA GLN A 87 17.44 -9.41 -16.60
C GLN A 87 18.15 -9.66 -17.93
N GLY A 88 17.84 -10.73 -18.66
CA GLY A 88 18.36 -11.00 -20.02
C GLY A 88 17.55 -10.39 -21.17
N ILE A 89 16.32 -9.94 -20.93
CA ILE A 89 15.46 -9.32 -21.95
C ILE A 89 15.45 -7.83 -21.70
N GLN A 90 16.41 -7.15 -22.29
CA GLN A 90 16.53 -5.69 -22.21
C GLN A 90 15.40 -5.04 -23.02
N GLY A 91 14.55 -4.30 -22.33
CA GLY A 91 13.57 -3.41 -22.94
C GLY A 91 13.14 -2.34 -21.93
N ASP A 92 13.05 -1.12 -22.39
CA ASP A 92 12.60 0.03 -21.57
C ASP A 92 11.27 -0.23 -20.88
N MET A 93 10.40 -1.03 -21.51
CA MET A 93 9.09 -1.40 -20.96
C MET A 93 9.20 -2.28 -19.70
N VAL A 94 10.14 -3.23 -19.65
CA VAL A 94 10.37 -4.10 -18.47
C VAL A 94 10.89 -3.26 -17.32
N THR A 95 11.84 -2.38 -17.60
CA THR A 95 12.40 -1.46 -16.60
C THR A 95 11.33 -0.53 -16.03
N GLN A 96 10.49 0.06 -16.88
CA GLN A 96 9.41 0.93 -16.43
C GLN A 96 8.39 0.17 -15.56
N THR A 97 8.00 -1.03 -15.97
CA THR A 97 7.09 -1.87 -15.18
C THR A 97 7.68 -2.20 -13.81
N LEU A 98 8.97 -2.54 -13.74
CA LEU A 98 9.65 -2.80 -12.49
C LEU A 98 9.65 -1.56 -11.57
N ILE A 99 9.96 -0.39 -12.12
CA ILE A 99 9.92 0.88 -11.40
C ILE A 99 8.51 1.14 -10.84
N ASP A 100 7.47 0.97 -11.66
CA ASP A 100 6.09 1.19 -11.25
C ASP A 100 5.69 0.25 -10.09
N LYS A 101 6.12 -1.02 -10.13
CA LYS A 101 5.85 -1.99 -9.05
C LYS A 101 6.60 -1.64 -7.76
N MET A 102 7.86 -1.22 -7.89
CA MET A 102 8.65 -0.74 -6.74
C MET A 102 8.00 0.49 -6.10
N GLN A 103 7.57 1.46 -6.89
CA GLN A 103 6.89 2.65 -6.39
C GLN A 103 5.57 2.31 -5.68
N SER A 104 4.81 1.34 -6.18
CA SER A 104 3.59 0.87 -5.50
C SER A 104 3.93 0.22 -4.15
N LEU A 105 4.99 -0.59 -4.09
CA LEU A 105 5.44 -1.19 -2.84
C LEU A 105 5.89 -0.12 -1.83
N ASP A 106 6.60 0.90 -2.30
CA ASP A 106 7.01 2.04 -1.47
C ASP A 106 5.80 2.78 -0.89
N ARG A 107 4.73 2.98 -1.68
CA ARG A 107 3.49 3.60 -1.16
C ARG A 107 2.87 2.78 -0.03
N LEU A 108 2.88 1.45 -0.13
CA LEU A 108 2.42 0.57 0.96
C LEU A 108 3.31 0.70 2.20
N TYR A 109 4.62 0.78 2.00
CA TYR A 109 5.57 1.00 3.09
C TYR A 109 5.29 2.32 3.83
N TYR A 110 5.13 3.42 3.08
CA TYR A 110 4.81 4.72 3.67
C TYR A 110 3.48 4.71 4.42
N LEU A 111 2.47 4.06 3.87
CA LEU A 111 1.18 3.95 4.53
C LEU A 111 1.28 3.17 5.84
N ALA A 112 2.01 2.06 5.85
CA ALA A 112 2.26 1.28 7.06
C ALA A 112 3.04 2.11 8.10
N ALA A 113 4.05 2.86 7.68
CA ALA A 113 4.84 3.73 8.55
C ALA A 113 3.97 4.85 9.14
N TYR A 114 3.17 5.51 8.32
CA TYR A 114 2.25 6.57 8.76
C TYR A 114 1.23 6.06 9.78
N MET A 115 0.74 4.83 9.60
CA MET A 115 -0.22 4.18 10.49
C MET A 115 0.44 3.47 11.69
N GLY A 116 1.77 3.50 11.80
CA GLY A 116 2.51 2.88 12.89
C GLY A 116 2.44 1.35 12.92
N ARG A 117 2.29 0.70 11.76
CA ARG A 117 2.11 -0.77 11.64
C ARG A 117 3.45 -1.50 11.62
N GLN A 118 4.06 -1.66 12.80
CA GLN A 118 5.43 -2.18 12.96
C GLN A 118 5.62 -3.60 12.40
N ASP A 119 4.62 -4.49 12.58
CA ASP A 119 4.70 -5.86 12.07
C ASP A 119 4.68 -5.92 10.53
N VAL A 120 3.91 -5.03 9.90
CA VAL A 120 3.89 -4.87 8.44
C VAL A 120 5.23 -4.32 7.96
N LEU A 121 5.74 -3.28 8.60
CA LEU A 121 7.04 -2.68 8.28
C LEU A 121 8.18 -3.69 8.39
N ALA A 122 8.19 -4.53 9.42
CA ALA A 122 9.20 -5.57 9.58
C ALA A 122 9.21 -6.55 8.39
N GLN A 123 8.02 -6.99 7.94
CA GLN A 123 7.89 -7.88 6.79
C GLN A 123 8.33 -7.21 5.48
N LEU A 124 7.97 -5.94 5.27
CA LEU A 124 8.40 -5.18 4.09
C LEU A 124 9.92 -4.95 4.10
N ASN A 125 10.49 -4.60 5.25
CA ASN A 125 11.93 -4.43 5.40
C ASN A 125 12.70 -5.72 5.12
N ASP A 126 12.20 -6.87 5.58
CA ASP A 126 12.80 -8.16 5.28
C ASP A 126 12.87 -8.40 3.77
N TYR A 127 11.81 -8.07 3.04
CA TYR A 127 11.82 -8.17 1.58
C TYR A 127 12.82 -7.19 0.93
N TYR A 128 12.85 -5.93 1.34
CA TYR A 128 13.82 -4.96 0.82
C TYR A 128 15.27 -5.40 1.04
N ARG A 129 15.56 -6.03 2.18
CA ARG A 129 16.89 -6.61 2.43
C ARG A 129 17.25 -7.72 1.44
N THR A 130 16.28 -8.54 1.02
CA THR A 130 16.53 -9.56 -0.01
C THR A 130 16.90 -8.95 -1.35
N LEU A 131 16.46 -7.73 -1.65
CA LEU A 131 16.83 -6.98 -2.84
C LEU A 131 18.16 -6.21 -2.68
N GLY A 132 18.82 -6.30 -1.51
CA GLY A 132 20.02 -5.52 -1.21
C GLY A 132 19.73 -4.05 -0.88
N ILE A 133 18.48 -3.69 -0.62
CA ILE A 133 18.07 -2.35 -0.23
C ILE A 133 18.01 -2.30 1.30
N TYR A 134 18.81 -1.43 1.90
CA TYR A 134 18.86 -1.24 3.34
C TYR A 134 18.06 0.01 3.73
N GLU A 135 17.61 0.07 4.98
CA GLU A 135 16.80 1.18 5.51
C GLU A 135 17.40 2.57 5.22
N ASN A 136 18.73 2.66 5.15
CA ASN A 136 19.46 3.91 4.87
C ASN A 136 19.45 4.30 3.38
N GLU A 137 19.07 3.37 2.50
CA GLU A 137 19.04 3.54 1.04
C GLU A 137 17.60 3.65 0.52
N LEU A 138 16.63 3.33 1.37
CA LEU A 138 15.24 3.65 1.08
C LEU A 138 15.15 5.16 0.92
N ILE A 139 14.70 5.63 -0.22
CA ILE A 139 14.46 7.05 -0.52
C ILE A 139 13.24 7.51 0.31
N HIS A 140 13.25 7.20 1.60
CA HIS A 140 12.21 7.58 2.52
C HIS A 140 12.79 8.63 3.44
N PRO A 141 12.26 9.85 3.45
CA PRO A 141 12.58 10.76 4.52
C PRO A 141 12.22 10.07 5.83
N ASP A 142 13.19 9.93 6.71
CA ASP A 142 12.97 9.43 8.06
C ASP A 142 11.87 10.25 8.73
N LEU A 143 10.67 9.67 8.83
CA LEU A 143 9.55 10.30 9.52
C LEU A 143 9.75 10.32 11.05
N SER A 144 10.84 9.73 11.55
CA SER A 144 11.18 9.63 12.97
C SER A 144 12.08 10.75 13.47
N THR A 145 12.67 11.58 12.61
CA THR A 145 13.42 12.76 13.03
C THR A 145 12.54 14.00 13.00
N PRO A 146 12.20 14.58 14.16
CA PRO A 146 11.73 15.96 14.17
C PRO A 146 12.83 16.81 13.50
N SER A 147 12.44 17.67 12.58
CA SER A 147 13.36 18.64 11.98
C SER A 147 13.89 19.58 13.06
N ASP A 148 14.94 19.16 13.76
CA ASP A 148 15.72 20.02 14.59
C ASP A 148 16.60 20.89 13.71
N SER A 149 16.46 22.16 13.93
CA SER A 149 17.32 23.26 13.54
C SER A 149 16.84 24.12 12.37
N VAL A 150 15.81 24.89 12.64
CA VAL A 150 15.88 26.28 12.21
C VAL A 150 16.64 27.04 13.31
N GLN A 151 17.96 27.10 13.18
CA GLN A 151 18.73 28.11 13.90
C GLN A 151 18.42 29.44 13.24
N ILE A 152 17.72 30.30 13.97
CA ILE A 152 17.56 31.72 13.65
C ILE A 152 18.89 32.37 14.02
N PRO A 153 19.63 33.00 13.09
CA PRO A 153 20.77 33.82 13.48
C PRO A 153 20.28 35.12 14.12
N GLU A 154 20.89 35.47 15.23
CA GLU A 154 20.75 36.79 15.90
C GLU A 154 21.28 37.93 15.01
#